data_b6b1c5ccfbd3131caae8d29bf7bd314d
#
_entry.id   b6b1c5ccfbd3131caae8d29bf7bd314d
#
_cell.length_a   1.000
_cell.length_b   1.000
_cell.length_c   1.000
_cell.angle_alpha   90.00
_cell.angle_beta   90.00
_cell.angle_gamma   90.00
#
_symmetry.space_group_name_H-M   'P 1'
#
loop_
_entity.id
_entity.type
_entity.pdbx_description
1 polymer ?
#
loop_
_entity_poly.entity_id
_entity_poly.type
_entity_poly.pdbx_seq_one_letter_code
_entity_poly.pdbx_strand_id
1 'polypeptide(L)'
;MLRAVLAGAGYDSPGIKRALGSDGPFERDDNLPLYLRVLLPRGRLPALIRLFFLGVPVAAEEAAAALAPLSLQRLEALGLIAPREGGIGATVDLTPTDEFLLAYDRAERGVEEREHVMGISPATKLLAYLTIRRPVETALDLGSGSGVHSILAAKHARSVVAADVNPRALEFTAFNALLNGFENVECRLGDLFEPVEGERFDLVVCNPPYVVSPESALVYRDSGVPGDAFCEGLVRRMPEFLAEGGLAHVLVSWVHGRDDDWSARPRAWVAGNGCDALLLRFRTHEPLAYAAGSNARLRRRDPDEFGRVVDRWTAYYDELGIEAISWGAIVLRRRRGENWVWAHSPSAERLGPASGHVQRLVDAQDRLRALGDDRALLDAALALVPGHRLDQTVVLRGGDEEVEASLLRLLDGLRFQVQVDGPTTRVLSLLDGERTLRDVLEEASALEPGLTPEAALGGIRQLVELGFLE
;
A
#
# COMPACT_ATOMS: atom_id res chain seq x y z
N MET A 1 11.99 -23.34 -13.22
CA MET A 1 11.63 -23.77 -14.60
C MET A 1 10.36 -23.05 -15.11
N LEU A 2 9.22 -23.04 -14.41
CA LEU A 2 7.99 -22.38 -14.86
C LEU A 2 8.23 -20.87 -15.19
N ARG A 3 8.88 -20.12 -14.29
CA ARG A 3 9.25 -18.72 -14.53
C ARG A 3 10.02 -18.52 -15.85
N ALA A 4 10.98 -19.39 -16.14
CA ALA A 4 11.77 -19.30 -17.37
C ALA A 4 10.92 -19.56 -18.63
N VAL A 5 9.96 -20.51 -18.55
CA VAL A 5 9.00 -20.80 -19.63
C VAL A 5 8.10 -19.61 -19.92
N LEU A 6 7.56 -19.00 -18.88
CA LEU A 6 6.71 -17.81 -18.98
C LEU A 6 7.48 -16.59 -19.51
N ALA A 7 8.65 -16.32 -18.96
CA ALA A 7 9.52 -15.22 -19.41
C ALA A 7 9.96 -15.41 -20.88
N GLY A 8 10.34 -16.65 -21.26
CA GLY A 8 10.72 -16.97 -22.65
C GLY A 8 9.56 -16.83 -23.66
N ALA A 9 8.33 -16.84 -23.20
CA ALA A 9 7.14 -16.58 -24.00
C ALA A 9 6.75 -15.09 -24.03
N GLY A 10 7.43 -14.23 -23.28
CA GLY A 10 7.03 -12.83 -23.09
C GLY A 10 5.81 -12.64 -22.21
N TYR A 11 5.53 -13.60 -21.30
CA TYR A 11 4.45 -13.51 -20.33
C TYR A 11 4.86 -12.64 -19.15
N ASP A 12 4.90 -11.34 -19.39
CA ASP A 12 5.19 -10.27 -18.44
C ASP A 12 4.16 -9.14 -18.57
N SER A 13 4.18 -8.17 -17.67
CA SER A 13 3.23 -7.06 -17.67
C SER A 13 3.22 -6.29 -19.01
N PRO A 14 4.37 -5.88 -19.59
CA PRO A 14 4.41 -5.25 -20.92
C PRO A 14 3.92 -6.17 -22.05
N GLY A 15 4.25 -7.46 -22.02
CA GLY A 15 3.85 -8.42 -23.03
C GLY A 15 2.35 -8.61 -23.06
N ILE A 16 1.70 -8.76 -21.90
CA ILE A 16 0.24 -8.87 -21.78
C ILE A 16 -0.43 -7.58 -22.27
N LYS A 17 0.05 -6.41 -21.84
CA LYS A 17 -0.49 -5.11 -22.30
C LYS A 17 -0.45 -4.98 -23.81
N ARG A 18 0.69 -5.27 -24.44
CA ARG A 18 0.81 -5.25 -25.91
C ARG A 18 -0.11 -6.24 -26.58
N ALA A 19 -0.21 -7.46 -26.05
CA ALA A 19 -1.05 -8.51 -26.63
C ALA A 19 -2.54 -8.21 -26.54
N LEU A 20 -2.98 -7.53 -25.47
CA LEU A 20 -4.38 -7.16 -25.27
C LEU A 20 -4.72 -5.76 -25.82
N GLY A 21 -3.74 -5.00 -26.28
CA GLY A 21 -3.94 -3.65 -26.83
C GLY A 21 -4.43 -2.64 -25.79
N SER A 22 -4.04 -2.80 -24.53
CA SER A 22 -4.49 -1.94 -23.43
C SER A 22 -3.35 -1.56 -22.51
N ASP A 23 -3.20 -0.26 -22.23
CA ASP A 23 -2.24 0.29 -21.26
C ASP A 23 -2.83 0.47 -19.84
N GLY A 24 -4.14 0.27 -19.70
CA GLY A 24 -4.89 0.48 -18.47
C GLY A 24 -5.06 -0.76 -17.60
N PRO A 25 -5.74 -0.63 -16.47
CA PRO A 25 -6.15 -1.77 -15.67
C PRO A 25 -7.10 -2.66 -16.49
N PHE A 26 -6.88 -3.98 -16.39
CA PHE A 26 -7.68 -4.96 -17.12
C PHE A 26 -8.98 -5.25 -16.38
N GLU A 27 -10.10 -4.83 -16.91
CA GLU A 27 -11.44 -5.27 -16.53
C GLU A 27 -11.74 -6.59 -17.24
N ARG A 28 -11.26 -7.71 -16.65
CA ARG A 28 -11.27 -9.02 -17.30
C ARG A 28 -12.67 -9.49 -17.67
N ASP A 29 -13.60 -9.38 -16.74
CA ASP A 29 -14.95 -9.92 -16.91
C ASP A 29 -15.76 -9.13 -17.94
N ASP A 30 -15.69 -7.81 -17.91
CA ASP A 30 -16.45 -6.94 -18.81
C ASP A 30 -15.90 -6.97 -20.25
N ASN A 31 -14.59 -7.22 -20.43
CA ASN A 31 -13.91 -7.15 -21.73
C ASN A 31 -13.44 -8.52 -22.26
N LEU A 32 -13.81 -9.62 -21.64
CA LEU A 32 -13.36 -10.96 -22.06
C LEU A 32 -13.61 -11.26 -23.54
N PRO A 33 -14.80 -11.00 -24.13
CA PRO A 33 -15.02 -11.26 -25.56
C PRO A 33 -14.11 -10.45 -26.48
N LEU A 34 -13.73 -9.22 -26.08
CA LEU A 34 -12.81 -8.37 -26.82
C LEU A 34 -11.39 -8.92 -26.75
N TYR A 35 -10.93 -9.28 -25.56
CA TYR A 35 -9.59 -9.84 -25.36
C TYR A 35 -9.41 -11.17 -26.11
N LEU A 36 -10.43 -12.04 -26.11
CA LEU A 36 -10.39 -13.29 -26.87
C LEU A 36 -10.26 -13.03 -28.38
N ARG A 37 -10.88 -11.96 -28.87
CA ARG A 37 -10.81 -11.62 -30.32
C ARG A 37 -9.40 -11.12 -30.71
N VAL A 38 -8.74 -10.32 -29.87
CA VAL A 38 -7.38 -9.84 -30.18
C VAL A 38 -6.31 -10.93 -29.96
N LEU A 39 -6.62 -11.97 -29.19
CA LEU A 39 -5.76 -13.13 -28.97
C LEU A 39 -5.99 -14.28 -29.97
N LEU A 40 -6.83 -14.07 -31.03
CA LEU A 40 -7.08 -15.07 -32.08
C LEU A 40 -5.82 -15.55 -32.83
N PRO A 41 -4.77 -14.72 -33.05
CA PRO A 41 -3.50 -15.24 -33.56
C PRO A 41 -2.96 -16.32 -32.62
N ARG A 42 -2.77 -17.55 -33.16
CA ARG A 42 -2.21 -18.65 -32.39
C ARG A 42 -0.75 -18.36 -32.05
N GLY A 43 -0.35 -18.73 -30.83
CA GLY A 43 1.01 -18.53 -30.40
C GLY A 43 1.17 -18.81 -28.91
N ARG A 44 2.40 -18.90 -28.46
CA ARG A 44 2.75 -19.26 -27.10
C ARG A 44 2.21 -18.25 -26.08
N LEU A 45 2.45 -16.96 -26.28
CA LEU A 45 1.97 -15.89 -25.39
C LEU A 45 0.43 -15.79 -25.36
N PRO A 46 -0.30 -15.75 -26.51
CA PRO A 46 -1.76 -15.78 -26.49
C PRO A 46 -2.37 -16.97 -25.76
N ALA A 47 -1.79 -18.16 -25.90
CA ALA A 47 -2.26 -19.35 -25.17
C ALA A 47 -2.07 -19.22 -23.65
N LEU A 48 -0.91 -18.74 -23.20
CA LEU A 48 -0.63 -18.51 -21.78
C LEU A 48 -1.50 -17.40 -21.19
N ILE A 49 -1.77 -16.32 -21.92
CA ILE A 49 -2.68 -15.25 -21.49
C ILE A 49 -4.09 -15.81 -21.32
N ARG A 50 -4.61 -16.57 -22.31
CA ARG A 50 -5.94 -17.19 -22.16
C ARG A 50 -5.98 -18.11 -20.96
N LEU A 51 -4.98 -18.97 -20.79
CA LEU A 51 -4.94 -19.97 -19.72
C LEU A 51 -4.83 -19.34 -18.33
N PHE A 52 -3.79 -18.55 -18.07
CA PHE A 52 -3.44 -18.11 -16.72
C PHE A 52 -3.92 -16.69 -16.37
N PHE A 53 -4.09 -15.82 -17.36
CA PHE A 53 -4.51 -14.45 -17.10
C PHE A 53 -6.01 -14.27 -17.25
N LEU A 54 -6.61 -14.80 -18.33
CA LEU A 54 -8.05 -14.70 -18.57
C LEU A 54 -8.84 -15.90 -18.03
N GLY A 55 -8.19 -17.04 -17.75
CA GLY A 55 -8.81 -18.22 -17.19
C GLY A 55 -9.66 -19.03 -18.18
N VAL A 56 -9.42 -18.84 -19.43
CA VAL A 56 -10.13 -19.55 -20.48
C VAL A 56 -9.42 -20.85 -20.83
N PRO A 57 -10.11 -22.01 -20.85
CA PRO A 57 -9.51 -23.25 -21.27
C PRO A 57 -8.93 -23.18 -22.69
N VAL A 58 -7.80 -23.86 -22.89
CA VAL A 58 -7.14 -23.99 -24.20
C VAL A 58 -7.00 -25.46 -24.58
N ALA A 59 -6.97 -25.77 -25.88
CA ALA A 59 -6.78 -27.13 -26.35
C ALA A 59 -5.51 -27.77 -25.75
N ALA A 60 -5.55 -29.05 -25.41
CA ALA A 60 -4.45 -29.73 -24.74
C ALA A 60 -3.11 -29.65 -25.53
N GLU A 61 -3.18 -29.77 -26.86
CA GLU A 61 -2.00 -29.63 -27.73
C GLU A 61 -1.42 -28.20 -27.68
N GLU A 62 -2.27 -27.19 -27.66
CA GLU A 62 -1.89 -25.78 -27.59
C GLU A 62 -1.28 -25.48 -26.21
N ALA A 63 -1.88 -25.98 -25.13
CA ALA A 63 -1.34 -25.86 -23.78
C ALA A 63 0.05 -26.52 -23.65
N ALA A 64 0.19 -27.75 -24.18
CA ALA A 64 1.46 -28.46 -24.19
C ALA A 64 2.55 -27.71 -24.95
N ALA A 65 2.23 -27.18 -26.13
CA ALA A 65 3.18 -26.38 -26.92
C ALA A 65 3.57 -25.07 -26.21
N ALA A 66 2.60 -24.40 -25.59
CA ALA A 66 2.83 -23.13 -24.89
C ALA A 66 3.68 -23.31 -23.63
N LEU A 67 3.53 -24.41 -22.93
CA LEU A 67 4.19 -24.72 -21.64
C LEU A 67 5.49 -25.54 -21.82
N ALA A 68 5.84 -25.97 -23.05
CA ALA A 68 7.07 -26.70 -23.30
C ALA A 68 8.30 -25.96 -22.78
N PRO A 69 9.27 -26.65 -22.13
CA PRO A 69 9.41 -28.11 -21.98
C PRO A 69 8.73 -28.73 -20.75
N LEU A 70 7.81 -28.02 -20.07
CA LEU A 70 7.05 -28.55 -18.95
C LEU A 70 5.95 -29.49 -19.45
N SER A 71 5.80 -30.67 -18.84
CA SER A 71 4.69 -31.56 -19.14
C SER A 71 3.41 -31.11 -18.44
N LEU A 72 2.26 -31.24 -19.11
CA LEU A 72 0.95 -30.96 -18.52
C LEU A 72 0.71 -31.79 -17.26
N GLN A 73 1.07 -33.06 -17.28
CA GLN A 73 0.96 -33.99 -16.16
C GLN A 73 1.66 -33.46 -14.89
N ARG A 74 2.84 -32.86 -15.06
CA ARG A 74 3.58 -32.27 -13.92
C ARG A 74 2.89 -31.02 -13.38
N LEU A 75 2.31 -30.18 -14.24
CA LEU A 75 1.58 -28.99 -13.83
C LEU A 75 0.23 -29.34 -13.19
N GLU A 76 -0.43 -30.42 -13.65
CA GLU A 76 -1.62 -30.97 -13.03
C GLU A 76 -1.30 -31.50 -11.61
N ALA A 77 -0.20 -32.25 -11.47
CA ALA A 77 0.24 -32.76 -10.17
C ALA A 77 0.58 -31.65 -9.17
N LEU A 78 1.04 -30.49 -9.68
CA LEU A 78 1.27 -29.27 -8.88
C LEU A 78 -0.01 -28.46 -8.62
N GLY A 79 -1.15 -28.92 -9.13
CA GLY A 79 -2.42 -28.23 -8.96
C GLY A 79 -2.53 -26.88 -9.68
N LEU A 80 -1.71 -26.61 -10.71
CA LEU A 80 -1.71 -25.32 -11.45
C LEU A 80 -2.69 -25.31 -12.64
N ILE A 81 -2.98 -26.47 -13.17
CA ILE A 81 -3.91 -26.68 -14.29
C ILE A 81 -4.75 -27.94 -14.02
N ALA A 82 -5.88 -28.05 -14.71
CA ALA A 82 -6.72 -29.26 -14.68
C ALA A 82 -7.46 -29.42 -16.00
N PRO A 83 -7.91 -30.65 -16.37
CA PRO A 83 -8.85 -30.87 -17.44
C PRO A 83 -10.15 -30.08 -17.20
N ARG A 84 -10.66 -29.44 -18.27
CA ARG A 84 -11.89 -28.67 -18.26
C ARG A 84 -12.65 -28.93 -19.56
N GLU A 85 -13.92 -28.58 -19.59
CA GLU A 85 -14.66 -28.53 -20.87
C GLU A 85 -13.94 -27.56 -21.82
N GLY A 86 -13.64 -28.02 -23.02
CA GLY A 86 -12.87 -27.26 -24.03
C GLY A 86 -11.35 -27.43 -23.95
N GLY A 87 -10.79 -28.22 -23.02
CA GLY A 87 -9.36 -28.53 -22.96
C GLY A 87 -8.74 -28.49 -21.57
N ILE A 88 -7.64 -27.80 -21.45
CA ILE A 88 -6.91 -27.58 -20.17
C ILE A 88 -7.24 -26.18 -19.65
N GLY A 89 -7.65 -26.08 -18.39
CA GLY A 89 -7.90 -24.84 -17.69
C GLY A 89 -6.92 -24.61 -16.54
N ALA A 90 -6.58 -23.36 -16.27
CA ALA A 90 -5.81 -23.01 -15.08
C ALA A 90 -6.67 -23.15 -13.81
N THR A 91 -6.05 -23.57 -12.75
CA THR A 91 -6.66 -23.69 -11.42
C THR A 91 -6.32 -22.50 -10.54
N VAL A 92 -5.33 -21.71 -10.94
CA VAL A 92 -4.85 -20.48 -10.30
C VAL A 92 -4.75 -19.38 -11.33
N ASP A 93 -4.83 -18.14 -10.89
CA ASP A 93 -4.38 -17.00 -11.68
C ASP A 93 -2.88 -16.84 -11.52
N LEU A 94 -2.17 -16.54 -12.62
CA LEU A 94 -0.79 -16.13 -12.62
C LEU A 94 -0.73 -14.70 -13.18
N THR A 95 -0.45 -13.74 -12.33
CA THR A 95 -0.40 -12.33 -12.74
C THR A 95 1.03 -11.81 -12.63
N PRO A 96 1.63 -11.39 -13.74
CA PRO A 96 2.91 -10.69 -13.69
C PRO A 96 2.69 -9.25 -13.25
N THR A 97 3.60 -8.78 -12.39
CA THR A 97 3.79 -7.37 -12.05
C THR A 97 5.10 -6.89 -12.67
N ASP A 98 5.45 -5.62 -12.49
CA ASP A 98 6.74 -5.11 -12.92
C ASP A 98 7.90 -5.68 -12.07
N GLU A 99 7.60 -6.22 -10.88
CA GLU A 99 8.61 -6.69 -9.93
C GLU A 99 8.68 -8.21 -9.75
N PHE A 100 7.55 -8.93 -9.93
CA PHE A 100 7.43 -10.36 -9.66
C PHE A 100 6.23 -10.98 -10.37
N LEU A 101 6.18 -12.31 -10.37
CA LEU A 101 5.05 -13.12 -10.84
C LEU A 101 4.29 -13.67 -9.63
N LEU A 102 2.96 -13.53 -9.60
CA LEU A 102 2.12 -13.94 -8.47
C LEU A 102 1.06 -14.95 -8.89
N ALA A 103 1.01 -16.09 -8.18
CA ALA A 103 -0.07 -17.05 -8.23
C ALA A 103 -1.06 -16.81 -7.07
N TYR A 104 -2.35 -16.95 -7.31
CA TYR A 104 -3.41 -16.83 -6.32
C TYR A 104 -4.68 -17.51 -6.81
N ASP A 105 -5.71 -17.62 -5.94
CA ASP A 105 -6.95 -18.29 -6.29
C ASP A 105 -7.76 -17.56 -7.35
N ARG A 106 -8.33 -18.34 -8.24
CA ARG A 106 -9.34 -17.85 -9.18
C ARG A 106 -10.68 -17.67 -8.47
N ALA A 107 -11.36 -16.55 -8.74
CA ALA A 107 -12.65 -16.21 -8.13
C ALA A 107 -13.79 -17.20 -8.47
N GLU A 108 -13.65 -17.99 -9.53
CA GLU A 108 -14.68 -18.95 -10.01
C GLU A 108 -14.52 -20.37 -9.41
N ARG A 109 -13.52 -20.61 -8.60
CA ARG A 109 -13.36 -21.91 -7.94
C ARG A 109 -14.37 -22.05 -6.82
N GLY A 110 -14.97 -23.22 -6.74
CA GLY A 110 -15.75 -23.66 -5.60
C GLY A 110 -14.88 -23.94 -4.34
N VAL A 111 -13.83 -23.14 -4.13
CA VAL A 111 -13.13 -23.05 -2.87
C VAL A 111 -14.06 -22.36 -1.89
N GLU A 112 -14.24 -22.91 -0.72
CA GLU A 112 -14.98 -22.25 0.35
C GLU A 112 -14.45 -20.80 0.48
N GLU A 113 -15.33 -19.82 0.52
CA GLU A 113 -14.95 -18.39 0.56
C GLU A 113 -13.95 -18.10 1.68
N ARG A 114 -14.01 -18.88 2.76
CA ARG A 114 -13.13 -18.78 3.91
C ARG A 114 -11.65 -19.06 3.60
N GLU A 115 -11.35 -19.97 2.68
CA GLU A 115 -9.98 -20.39 2.32
C GLU A 115 -9.45 -19.62 1.10
N HIS A 116 -10.27 -18.79 0.47
CA HIS A 116 -9.89 -18.08 -0.75
C HIS A 116 -8.71 -17.13 -0.51
N VAL A 117 -7.65 -17.31 -1.29
CA VAL A 117 -6.45 -16.49 -1.23
C VAL A 117 -6.47 -15.46 -2.35
N MET A 118 -6.62 -14.20 -1.96
CA MET A 118 -6.70 -13.07 -2.90
C MET A 118 -5.36 -12.77 -3.56
N GLY A 119 -5.43 -12.27 -4.81
CA GLY A 119 -4.31 -11.62 -5.47
C GLY A 119 -4.08 -10.18 -4.97
N ILE A 120 -3.45 -9.37 -5.83
CA ILE A 120 -3.08 -7.99 -5.48
C ILE A 120 -4.34 -7.10 -5.48
N SER A 121 -4.71 -6.62 -4.30
CA SER A 121 -5.74 -5.62 -4.10
C SER A 121 -5.17 -4.18 -4.12
N PRO A 122 -6.02 -3.14 -4.21
CA PRO A 122 -5.58 -1.76 -4.00
C PRO A 122 -4.90 -1.55 -2.63
N ALA A 123 -5.39 -2.21 -1.57
CA ALA A 123 -4.80 -2.17 -0.24
C ALA A 123 -3.40 -2.80 -0.21
N THR A 124 -3.23 -3.96 -0.83
CA THR A 124 -1.93 -4.62 -0.98
C THR A 124 -0.92 -3.71 -1.69
N LYS A 125 -1.32 -3.06 -2.80
CA LYS A 125 -0.45 -2.09 -3.50
C LYS A 125 -0.10 -0.90 -2.63
N LEU A 126 -1.07 -0.35 -1.92
CA LEU A 126 -0.86 0.80 -1.06
C LEU A 126 0.16 0.48 0.03
N LEU A 127 0.00 -0.64 0.74
CA LEU A 127 0.95 -1.04 1.77
C LEU A 127 2.35 -1.29 1.20
N ALA A 128 2.45 -1.92 0.03
CA ALA A 128 3.71 -2.10 -0.69
C ALA A 128 4.39 -0.76 -1.05
N TYR A 129 3.61 0.27 -1.37
CA TYR A 129 4.14 1.62 -1.65
C TYR A 129 4.60 2.35 -0.40
N LEU A 130 3.94 2.13 0.74
CA LEU A 130 4.27 2.79 2.01
C LEU A 130 5.45 2.14 2.73
N THR A 131 5.62 0.82 2.58
CA THR A 131 6.62 0.05 3.31
C THR A 131 8.03 0.54 2.99
N ILE A 132 8.76 0.95 4.02
CA ILE A 132 10.16 1.36 3.92
C ILE A 132 11.02 0.16 3.56
N ARG A 133 11.77 0.28 2.46
CA ARG A 133 12.59 -0.80 1.88
C ARG A 133 14.08 -0.49 2.08
N ARG A 134 14.56 -0.66 3.31
CA ARG A 134 15.99 -0.62 3.64
C ARG A 134 16.51 -2.03 3.90
N PRO A 135 17.81 -2.32 3.74
CA PRO A 135 18.37 -3.60 4.16
C PRO A 135 18.09 -3.88 5.64
N VAL A 136 17.58 -5.09 5.94
CA VAL A 136 17.26 -5.55 7.29
C VAL A 136 17.69 -7.00 7.46
N GLU A 137 17.96 -7.44 8.70
CA GLU A 137 18.27 -8.84 8.98
C GLU A 137 17.01 -9.70 8.97
N THR A 138 15.93 -9.21 9.61
CA THR A 138 14.69 -9.99 9.80
C THR A 138 13.45 -9.21 9.40
N ALA A 139 12.52 -9.89 8.73
CA ALA A 139 11.21 -9.33 8.41
C ALA A 139 10.09 -10.32 8.73
N LEU A 140 8.93 -9.80 9.13
CA LEU A 140 7.69 -10.53 9.33
C LEU A 140 6.62 -10.00 8.38
N ASP A 141 6.00 -10.89 7.61
CA ASP A 141 4.77 -10.65 6.86
C ASP A 141 3.62 -11.31 7.64
N LEU A 142 2.83 -10.53 8.35
CA LEU A 142 1.76 -11.00 9.23
C LEU A 142 0.43 -10.99 8.48
N GLY A 143 -0.16 -12.17 8.27
CA GLY A 143 -1.28 -12.37 7.35
C GLY A 143 -0.81 -12.37 5.91
N SER A 144 0.10 -13.29 5.56
CA SER A 144 0.85 -13.25 4.29
C SER A 144 -0.01 -13.40 3.03
N GLY A 145 -1.15 -14.09 3.12
CA GLY A 145 -2.05 -14.33 1.99
C GLY A 145 -1.33 -14.99 0.80
N SER A 146 -1.29 -14.30 -0.33
CA SER A 146 -0.52 -14.77 -1.50
C SER A 146 0.98 -14.47 -1.45
N GLY A 147 1.50 -13.89 -0.36
CA GLY A 147 2.92 -13.64 -0.15
C GLY A 147 3.49 -12.42 -0.86
N VAL A 148 2.68 -11.45 -1.22
CA VAL A 148 3.15 -10.22 -1.91
C VAL A 148 4.17 -9.48 -1.05
N HIS A 149 3.86 -9.24 0.22
CA HIS A 149 4.76 -8.51 1.11
C HIS A 149 5.97 -9.35 1.51
N SER A 150 5.81 -10.68 1.63
CA SER A 150 6.92 -11.62 1.82
C SER A 150 7.94 -11.54 0.67
N ILE A 151 7.48 -11.56 -0.59
CA ILE A 151 8.34 -11.44 -1.78
C ILE A 151 9.05 -10.08 -1.82
N LEU A 152 8.31 -9.01 -1.51
CA LEU A 152 8.89 -7.66 -1.50
C LEU A 152 9.94 -7.50 -0.40
N ALA A 153 9.67 -8.03 0.80
CA ALA A 153 10.62 -8.04 1.91
C ALA A 153 11.85 -8.91 1.60
N ALA A 154 11.67 -10.08 0.96
CA ALA A 154 12.76 -11.00 0.62
C ALA A 154 13.85 -10.37 -0.27
N LYS A 155 13.54 -9.28 -0.96
CA LYS A 155 14.50 -8.54 -1.79
C LYS A 155 15.55 -7.77 -0.98
N HIS A 156 15.25 -7.43 0.28
CA HIS A 156 16.10 -6.56 1.12
C HIS A 156 16.25 -7.05 2.55
N ALA A 157 15.52 -8.10 2.98
CA ALA A 157 15.71 -8.79 4.25
C ALA A 157 16.58 -10.02 4.07
N ARG A 158 17.44 -10.33 5.06
CA ARG A 158 18.21 -11.56 5.06
C ARG A 158 17.33 -12.79 5.27
N SER A 159 16.32 -12.69 6.14
CA SER A 159 15.30 -13.70 6.35
C SER A 159 13.93 -13.08 6.52
N VAL A 160 12.90 -13.78 6.02
CA VAL A 160 11.50 -13.39 6.13
C VAL A 160 10.72 -14.53 6.75
N VAL A 161 9.94 -14.22 7.77
CA VAL A 161 8.90 -15.11 8.28
C VAL A 161 7.57 -14.64 7.68
N ALA A 162 6.84 -15.56 7.06
CA ALA A 162 5.49 -15.36 6.57
C ALA A 162 4.53 -16.13 7.46
N ALA A 163 3.68 -15.45 8.21
CA ALA A 163 2.72 -16.07 9.11
C ALA A 163 1.29 -15.87 8.58
N ASP A 164 0.49 -16.94 8.63
CA ASP A 164 -0.92 -16.89 8.23
C ASP A 164 -1.70 -17.98 8.97
N VAL A 165 -2.98 -17.72 9.25
CA VAL A 165 -3.90 -18.69 9.83
C VAL A 165 -4.45 -19.66 8.79
N ASN A 166 -4.39 -19.31 7.51
CA ASN A 166 -4.85 -20.12 6.39
C ASN A 166 -3.69 -20.94 5.79
N PRO A 167 -3.71 -22.29 5.91
CA PRO A 167 -2.66 -23.13 5.33
C PRO A 167 -2.49 -22.92 3.82
N ARG A 168 -3.58 -22.68 3.10
CA ARG A 168 -3.56 -22.43 1.66
C ARG A 168 -2.83 -21.13 1.32
N ALA A 169 -2.94 -20.08 2.15
CA ALA A 169 -2.17 -18.85 1.99
C ALA A 169 -0.67 -19.13 2.09
N LEU A 170 -0.24 -19.96 3.04
CA LEU A 170 1.17 -20.35 3.18
C LEU A 170 1.68 -21.19 2.00
N GLU A 171 0.83 -22.07 1.43
CA GLU A 171 1.17 -22.80 0.20
C GLU A 171 1.42 -21.82 -0.97
N PHE A 172 0.56 -20.82 -1.15
CA PHE A 172 0.78 -19.77 -2.16
C PHE A 172 2.01 -18.93 -1.86
N THR A 173 2.21 -18.52 -0.62
CA THR A 173 3.39 -17.74 -0.22
C THR A 173 4.68 -18.49 -0.52
N ALA A 174 4.79 -19.77 -0.11
CA ALA A 174 5.96 -20.60 -0.39
C ALA A 174 6.17 -20.80 -1.90
N PHE A 175 5.09 -21.12 -2.62
CA PHE A 175 5.15 -21.29 -4.08
C PHE A 175 5.62 -20.00 -4.76
N ASN A 176 5.04 -18.86 -4.40
CA ASN A 176 5.35 -17.56 -5.00
C ASN A 176 6.77 -17.09 -4.67
N ALA A 177 7.26 -17.34 -3.44
CA ALA A 177 8.65 -17.07 -3.09
C ALA A 177 9.60 -17.84 -4.01
N LEU A 178 9.44 -19.16 -4.12
CA LEU A 178 10.26 -20.02 -4.98
C LEU A 178 10.10 -19.69 -6.47
N LEU A 179 8.88 -19.37 -6.93
CA LEU A 179 8.61 -18.96 -8.31
C LEU A 179 9.43 -17.71 -8.69
N ASN A 180 9.65 -16.82 -7.73
CA ASN A 180 10.44 -15.60 -7.92
C ASN A 180 11.92 -15.73 -7.54
N GLY A 181 12.36 -16.91 -7.09
CA GLY A 181 13.76 -17.24 -6.80
C GLY A 181 14.20 -16.83 -5.40
N PHE A 182 13.29 -16.67 -4.47
CA PHE A 182 13.57 -16.40 -3.07
C PHE A 182 13.56 -17.71 -2.26
N GLU A 183 14.63 -17.98 -1.52
CA GLU A 183 14.79 -19.13 -0.63
C GLU A 183 14.84 -18.70 0.85
N ASN A 184 14.76 -17.38 1.10
CA ASN A 184 14.86 -16.76 2.43
C ASN A 184 13.50 -16.48 3.07
N VAL A 185 12.43 -17.15 2.63
CA VAL A 185 11.07 -17.03 3.19
C VAL A 185 10.68 -18.31 3.89
N GLU A 186 10.42 -18.23 5.19
CA GLU A 186 9.90 -19.30 6.03
C GLU A 186 8.41 -19.08 6.29
N CYS A 187 7.58 -20.10 6.02
CA CYS A 187 6.13 -20.04 6.26
C CYS A 187 5.76 -20.69 7.58
N ARG A 188 4.97 -20.03 8.42
CA ARG A 188 4.53 -20.52 9.73
C ARG A 188 3.02 -20.40 9.89
N LEU A 189 2.36 -21.51 10.20
CA LEU A 189 0.93 -21.56 10.46
C LEU A 189 0.61 -21.15 11.89
N GLY A 190 -0.36 -20.25 12.07
CA GLY A 190 -0.89 -19.85 13.37
C GLY A 190 -1.68 -18.56 13.30
N ASP A 191 -2.36 -18.21 14.41
CA ASP A 191 -3.17 -17.01 14.50
C ASP A 191 -2.31 -15.82 14.95
N LEU A 192 -2.34 -14.77 14.12
CA LEU A 192 -1.61 -13.51 14.38
C LEU A 192 -0.14 -13.77 14.77
N PHE A 193 0.23 -13.39 15.99
CA PHE A 193 1.62 -13.47 16.48
C PHE A 193 1.99 -14.82 17.11
N GLU A 194 1.06 -15.77 17.26
CA GLU A 194 1.35 -17.06 17.88
C GLU A 194 2.58 -17.77 17.28
N PRO A 195 2.74 -17.85 15.94
CA PRO A 195 3.88 -18.56 15.36
C PRO A 195 5.23 -17.86 15.52
N VAL A 196 5.23 -16.65 16.06
CA VAL A 196 6.44 -15.81 16.25
C VAL A 196 6.57 -15.29 17.68
N GLU A 197 5.87 -15.89 18.64
CA GLU A 197 5.89 -15.47 20.03
C GLU A 197 7.32 -15.46 20.60
N GLY A 198 7.70 -14.33 21.21
CA GLY A 198 9.03 -14.11 21.75
C GLY A 198 10.11 -13.67 20.74
N GLU A 199 9.79 -13.63 19.45
CA GLU A 199 10.71 -13.13 18.41
C GLU A 199 10.56 -11.61 18.20
N ARG A 200 11.58 -10.99 17.60
CA ARG A 200 11.58 -9.58 17.25
C ARG A 200 12.15 -9.36 15.85
N PHE A 201 11.54 -8.46 15.11
CA PHE A 201 11.85 -8.21 13.71
C PHE A 201 12.26 -6.76 13.46
N ASP A 202 13.14 -6.55 12.49
CA ASP A 202 13.53 -5.22 12.04
C ASP A 202 12.45 -4.58 11.15
N LEU A 203 11.63 -5.42 10.50
CA LEU A 203 10.50 -5.00 9.69
C LEU A 203 9.31 -5.92 9.95
N VAL A 204 8.16 -5.34 10.26
CA VAL A 204 6.86 -6.03 10.27
C VAL A 204 5.94 -5.37 9.26
N VAL A 205 5.33 -6.17 8.38
CA VAL A 205 4.33 -5.69 7.42
C VAL A 205 3.04 -6.46 7.68
N CYS A 206 1.91 -5.75 7.75
CA CYS A 206 0.62 -6.37 8.03
C CYS A 206 -0.51 -5.69 7.23
N ASN A 207 -1.17 -6.47 6.39
CA ASN A 207 -2.42 -6.10 5.74
C ASN A 207 -3.56 -6.96 6.32
N PRO A 208 -4.05 -6.63 7.51
CA PRO A 208 -4.98 -7.49 8.24
C PRO A 208 -6.41 -7.39 7.70
N PRO A 209 -7.34 -8.23 8.17
CA PRO A 209 -8.76 -8.08 7.91
C PRO A 209 -9.33 -6.88 8.69
N TYR A 210 -9.14 -5.65 8.18
CA TYR A 210 -9.47 -4.41 8.86
C TYR A 210 -10.86 -3.85 8.52
N VAL A 211 -11.68 -4.57 7.75
CA VAL A 211 -13.02 -4.07 7.39
C VAL A 211 -13.93 -4.11 8.60
N VAL A 212 -14.54 -2.97 8.94
CA VAL A 212 -15.54 -2.87 10.01
C VAL A 212 -16.84 -3.46 9.48
N SER A 213 -17.15 -4.70 9.85
CA SER A 213 -18.32 -5.43 9.35
C SER A 213 -18.98 -6.27 10.44
N PRO A 214 -20.29 -6.58 10.32
CA PRO A 214 -20.96 -7.56 11.17
C PRO A 214 -20.67 -9.02 10.75
N GLU A 215 -19.94 -9.21 9.66
CA GLU A 215 -19.69 -10.51 9.06
C GLU A 215 -18.42 -11.16 9.64
N SER A 216 -18.32 -12.48 9.48
CA SER A 216 -17.15 -13.27 9.87
C SER A 216 -16.78 -14.34 8.83
N ALA A 217 -17.40 -14.26 7.65
CA ALA A 217 -17.29 -15.30 6.64
C ALA A 217 -15.94 -15.26 5.89
N LEU A 218 -15.41 -14.07 5.63
CA LEU A 218 -14.21 -13.86 4.80
C LEU A 218 -13.01 -13.54 5.70
N VAL A 219 -12.18 -14.52 6.00
CA VAL A 219 -11.01 -14.38 6.89
C VAL A 219 -10.06 -13.27 6.45
N TYR A 220 -9.94 -13.03 5.14
CA TYR A 220 -9.09 -11.98 4.60
C TYR A 220 -9.68 -10.56 4.70
N ARG A 221 -10.94 -10.40 5.11
CA ARG A 221 -11.67 -9.13 5.18
C ARG A 221 -12.27 -8.85 6.54
N ASP A 222 -12.94 -9.86 7.11
CA ASP A 222 -13.79 -9.75 8.27
C ASP A 222 -13.08 -10.32 9.49
N SER A 223 -12.80 -9.49 10.49
CA SER A 223 -12.11 -9.93 11.71
C SER A 223 -12.99 -10.76 12.65
N GLY A 224 -14.32 -10.68 12.48
CA GLY A 224 -15.27 -11.28 13.41
C GLY A 224 -15.33 -10.58 14.79
N VAL A 225 -14.62 -9.46 14.95
CA VAL A 225 -14.57 -8.67 16.18
C VAL A 225 -15.31 -7.36 15.96
N PRO A 226 -16.16 -6.90 16.92
CA PRO A 226 -16.97 -5.70 16.76
C PRO A 226 -16.13 -4.42 16.54
N GLY A 227 -16.63 -3.57 15.64
CA GLY A 227 -16.05 -2.26 15.38
C GLY A 227 -14.61 -2.35 14.86
N ASP A 228 -13.73 -1.62 15.51
CA ASP A 228 -12.28 -1.57 15.20
C ASP A 228 -11.41 -2.23 16.28
N ALA A 229 -12.00 -2.98 17.20
CA ALA A 229 -11.28 -3.59 18.32
C ALA A 229 -10.17 -4.58 17.86
N PHE A 230 -10.34 -5.20 16.70
CA PHE A 230 -9.29 -6.02 16.09
C PHE A 230 -8.05 -5.19 15.74
N CYS A 231 -8.24 -4.07 15.03
CA CYS A 231 -7.14 -3.17 14.67
C CYS A 231 -6.46 -2.58 15.91
N GLU A 232 -7.23 -2.19 16.93
CA GLU A 232 -6.70 -1.74 18.21
C GLU A 232 -5.82 -2.79 18.87
N GLY A 233 -6.33 -4.02 19.01
CA GLY A 233 -5.58 -5.13 19.62
C GLY A 233 -4.29 -5.46 18.87
N LEU A 234 -4.34 -5.46 17.54
CA LEU A 234 -3.19 -5.69 16.68
C LEU A 234 -2.11 -4.61 16.87
N VAL A 235 -2.50 -3.33 16.79
CA VAL A 235 -1.58 -2.18 16.91
C VAL A 235 -0.94 -2.13 18.31
N ARG A 236 -1.72 -2.41 19.36
CA ARG A 236 -1.20 -2.42 20.75
C ARG A 236 -0.16 -3.50 21.00
N ARG A 237 -0.29 -4.67 20.35
CA ARG A 237 0.68 -5.77 20.49
C ARG A 237 1.91 -5.64 19.59
N MET A 238 1.80 -4.91 18.48
CA MET A 238 2.86 -4.81 17.46
C MET A 238 4.26 -4.48 18.02
N PRO A 239 4.41 -3.56 19.02
CA PRO A 239 5.72 -3.22 19.58
C PRO A 239 6.47 -4.39 20.24
N GLU A 240 5.77 -5.42 20.70
CA GLU A 240 6.38 -6.60 21.34
C GLU A 240 7.26 -7.37 20.35
N PHE A 241 6.90 -7.29 19.06
CA PHE A 241 7.53 -8.01 17.95
C PHE A 241 8.51 -7.15 17.14
N LEU A 242 8.80 -5.93 17.58
CA LEU A 242 9.78 -5.05 16.94
C LEU A 242 11.12 -5.10 17.68
N ALA A 243 12.20 -5.25 16.92
CA ALA A 243 13.56 -5.00 17.39
C ALA A 243 13.75 -3.49 17.66
N GLU A 244 14.80 -3.11 18.40
CA GLU A 244 15.14 -1.70 18.56
C GLU A 244 15.49 -1.06 17.21
N GLY A 245 14.85 0.06 16.87
CA GLY A 245 14.92 0.67 15.54
C GLY A 245 14.09 -0.04 14.46
N GLY A 246 13.41 -1.15 14.80
CA GLY A 246 12.54 -1.89 13.91
C GLY A 246 11.28 -1.10 13.57
N LEU A 247 10.77 -1.34 12.36
CA LEU A 247 9.62 -0.65 11.77
C LEU A 247 8.45 -1.62 11.57
N ALA A 248 7.24 -1.17 11.88
CA ALA A 248 6.01 -1.85 11.46
C ALA A 248 5.18 -0.97 10.54
N HIS A 249 4.64 -1.55 9.48
CA HIS A 249 3.71 -0.93 8.56
C HIS A 249 2.41 -1.73 8.57
N VAL A 250 1.32 -1.12 9.03
CA VAL A 250 0.03 -1.80 9.15
C VAL A 250 -1.10 -0.95 8.59
N LEU A 251 -1.99 -1.57 7.79
CA LEU A 251 -3.24 -0.95 7.39
C LEU A 251 -4.29 -1.17 8.47
N VAL A 252 -5.08 -0.15 8.73
CA VAL A 252 -6.12 -0.17 9.78
C VAL A 252 -7.35 0.59 9.35
N SER A 253 -8.51 0.21 9.92
CA SER A 253 -9.69 1.05 9.98
C SER A 253 -10.02 1.37 11.44
N TRP A 254 -10.64 2.52 11.65
CA TRP A 254 -11.12 2.92 12.97
C TRP A 254 -12.41 3.72 12.86
N VAL A 255 -13.15 3.71 13.96
CA VAL A 255 -14.45 4.39 14.08
C VAL A 255 -14.33 5.64 14.95
N HIS A 256 -15.13 6.66 14.65
CA HIS A 256 -15.18 7.90 15.44
C HIS A 256 -16.49 8.63 15.21
N GLY A 257 -16.80 9.63 16.05
CA GLY A 257 -17.88 10.57 15.81
C GLY A 257 -17.58 11.45 14.60
N ARG A 258 -18.62 12.02 14.00
CA ARG A 258 -18.53 12.82 12.76
C ARG A 258 -17.60 14.02 12.91
N ASP A 259 -17.73 14.72 14.03
CA ASP A 259 -17.01 15.97 14.34
C ASP A 259 -15.79 15.75 15.26
N ASP A 260 -15.48 14.51 15.60
CA ASP A 260 -14.33 14.17 16.44
C ASP A 260 -13.00 14.36 15.72
N ASP A 261 -11.93 14.63 16.48
CA ASP A 261 -10.59 14.48 15.95
C ASP A 261 -10.34 13.02 15.51
N TRP A 262 -10.31 12.81 14.22
CA TRP A 262 -10.11 11.50 13.62
C TRP A 262 -8.86 10.77 14.15
N SER A 263 -7.85 11.51 14.61
CA SER A 263 -6.60 10.94 15.08
C SER A 263 -6.63 10.54 16.56
N ALA A 264 -7.64 10.97 17.33
CA ALA A 264 -7.70 10.74 18.77
C ALA A 264 -7.67 9.24 19.11
N ARG A 265 -8.48 8.44 18.41
CA ARG A 265 -8.55 7.00 18.64
C ARG A 265 -7.26 6.25 18.27
N PRO A 266 -6.67 6.37 17.07
CA PRO A 266 -5.38 5.74 16.79
C PRO A 266 -4.22 6.30 17.63
N ARG A 267 -4.26 7.57 18.06
CA ARG A 267 -3.30 8.09 19.06
C ARG A 267 -3.39 7.35 20.39
N ALA A 268 -4.60 7.03 20.86
CA ALA A 268 -4.80 6.24 22.08
C ALA A 268 -4.27 4.80 21.94
N TRP A 269 -4.30 4.21 20.73
CA TRP A 269 -3.75 2.87 20.50
C TRP A 269 -2.22 2.80 20.63
N VAL A 270 -1.53 3.87 20.22
CA VAL A 270 -0.07 3.95 20.23
C VAL A 270 0.51 4.65 21.44
N ALA A 271 -0.34 5.23 22.30
CA ALA A 271 0.13 5.98 23.48
C ALA A 271 0.93 5.09 24.42
N GLY A 272 2.16 5.54 24.76
CA GLY A 272 3.00 4.88 25.74
C GLY A 272 3.52 3.48 25.38
N ASN A 273 3.41 3.07 24.11
CA ASN A 273 3.79 1.74 23.65
C ASN A 273 5.28 1.56 23.32
N GLY A 274 6.09 2.60 23.52
CA GLY A 274 7.55 2.57 23.27
C GLY A 274 7.93 2.70 21.79
N CYS A 275 7.02 3.24 20.97
CA CYS A 275 7.27 3.48 19.56
C CYS A 275 6.95 4.92 19.16
N ASP A 276 7.75 5.46 18.25
CA ASP A 276 7.34 6.59 17.43
C ASP A 276 6.22 6.12 16.47
N ALA A 277 5.28 6.99 16.14
CA ALA A 277 4.16 6.62 15.28
C ALA A 277 3.83 7.69 14.23
N LEU A 278 3.75 7.28 12.95
CA LEU A 278 3.09 8.02 11.87
C LEU A 278 1.69 7.47 11.70
N LEU A 279 0.67 8.32 11.81
CA LEU A 279 -0.72 8.00 11.57
C LEU A 279 -1.16 8.65 10.26
N LEU A 280 -1.44 7.85 9.24
CA LEU A 280 -1.83 8.32 7.91
C LEU A 280 -3.27 7.96 7.63
N ARG A 281 -4.17 8.94 7.58
CA ARG A 281 -5.57 8.75 7.18
C ARG A 281 -5.72 8.99 5.68
N PHE A 282 -6.21 8.00 4.95
CA PHE A 282 -6.44 8.14 3.51
C PHE A 282 -7.86 8.60 3.17
N ARG A 283 -8.84 8.12 3.91
CA ARG A 283 -10.24 8.49 3.69
C ARG A 283 -11.09 8.26 4.94
N THR A 284 -12.12 9.07 5.08
CA THR A 284 -13.26 8.86 5.99
C THR A 284 -14.52 8.63 5.18
N HIS A 285 -15.35 7.71 5.61
CA HIS A 285 -16.63 7.37 5.00
C HIS A 285 -17.76 7.53 6.00
N GLU A 286 -18.89 8.00 5.52
CA GLU A 286 -20.19 7.83 6.17
C GLU A 286 -20.55 6.33 6.22
N PRO A 287 -21.23 5.84 7.26
CA PRO A 287 -21.54 4.41 7.43
C PRO A 287 -22.19 3.76 6.21
N LEU A 288 -23.24 4.40 5.65
CA LEU A 288 -23.93 3.90 4.46
C LEU A 288 -23.00 3.79 3.24
N ALA A 289 -22.17 4.79 3.01
CA ALA A 289 -21.20 4.79 1.90
C ALA A 289 -20.13 3.71 2.08
N TYR A 290 -19.70 3.47 3.32
CA TYR A 290 -18.75 2.40 3.66
C TYR A 290 -19.35 1.02 3.42
N ALA A 291 -20.58 0.76 3.90
CA ALA A 291 -21.30 -0.49 3.66
C ALA A 291 -21.47 -0.77 2.15
N ALA A 292 -21.97 0.23 1.41
CA ALA A 292 -22.18 0.12 -0.03
C ALA A 292 -20.87 -0.10 -0.81
N GLY A 293 -19.78 0.59 -0.43
CA GLY A 293 -18.47 0.46 -1.05
C GLY A 293 -17.84 -0.90 -0.80
N SER A 294 -17.88 -1.38 0.45
CA SER A 294 -17.33 -2.68 0.85
C SER A 294 -18.01 -3.87 0.19
N ASN A 295 -19.28 -3.70 -0.22
CA ASN A 295 -20.08 -4.73 -0.86
C ASN A 295 -20.37 -4.46 -2.35
N ALA A 296 -19.62 -3.56 -2.99
CA ALA A 296 -19.88 -3.11 -4.37
C ALA A 296 -19.93 -4.24 -5.43
N ARG A 297 -19.24 -5.37 -5.19
CA ARG A 297 -19.30 -6.55 -6.07
C ARG A 297 -20.68 -7.17 -6.15
N LEU A 298 -21.46 -7.15 -5.06
CA LEU A 298 -22.84 -7.66 -5.03
C LEU A 298 -23.78 -6.81 -5.88
N ARG A 299 -23.55 -5.51 -5.99
CA ARG A 299 -24.43 -4.58 -6.70
C ARG A 299 -24.77 -5.01 -8.13
N ARG A 300 -23.77 -5.58 -8.85
CA ARG A 300 -23.96 -6.07 -10.23
C ARG A 300 -24.45 -7.52 -10.26
N ARG A 301 -24.03 -8.35 -9.31
CA ARG A 301 -24.26 -9.79 -9.29
C ARG A 301 -25.63 -10.15 -8.72
N ASP A 302 -26.02 -9.50 -7.63
CA ASP A 302 -27.28 -9.72 -6.91
C ASP A 302 -27.70 -8.41 -6.23
N PRO A 303 -28.46 -7.52 -6.93
CA PRO A 303 -28.89 -6.24 -6.39
C PRO A 303 -29.78 -6.35 -5.14
N ASP A 304 -30.60 -7.42 -5.04
CA ASP A 304 -31.49 -7.62 -3.90
C ASP A 304 -30.70 -8.03 -2.65
N GLU A 305 -29.73 -8.93 -2.80
CA GLU A 305 -28.81 -9.27 -1.70
C GLU A 305 -27.93 -8.08 -1.33
N PHE A 306 -27.48 -7.28 -2.31
CA PHE A 306 -26.76 -6.04 -2.03
C PHE A 306 -27.56 -5.11 -1.10
N GLY A 307 -28.86 -4.91 -1.38
CA GLY A 307 -29.74 -4.11 -0.51
C GLY A 307 -29.79 -4.67 0.91
N ARG A 308 -30.08 -5.97 1.05
CA ARG A 308 -30.15 -6.64 2.36
C ARG A 308 -28.86 -6.56 3.17
N VAL A 309 -27.72 -6.72 2.49
CA VAL A 309 -26.40 -6.60 3.15
C VAL A 309 -26.16 -5.17 3.63
N VAL A 310 -26.43 -4.16 2.78
CA VAL A 310 -26.26 -2.75 3.17
C VAL A 310 -27.16 -2.39 4.35
N ASP A 311 -28.43 -2.81 4.36
CA ASP A 311 -29.36 -2.58 5.48
C ASP A 311 -28.83 -3.23 6.77
N ARG A 312 -28.34 -4.47 6.71
CA ARG A 312 -27.78 -5.18 7.87
C ARG A 312 -26.53 -4.48 8.42
N TRP A 313 -25.66 -3.99 7.53
CA TRP A 313 -24.44 -3.29 7.94
C TRP A 313 -24.74 -1.92 8.55
N THR A 314 -25.68 -1.16 8.00
CA THR A 314 -26.06 0.13 8.56
C THR A 314 -26.74 -0.03 9.93
N ALA A 315 -27.61 -1.03 10.09
CA ALA A 315 -28.19 -1.36 11.40
C ALA A 315 -27.12 -1.71 12.46
N TYR A 316 -26.10 -2.46 12.05
CA TYR A 316 -24.95 -2.76 12.92
C TYR A 316 -24.16 -1.50 13.32
N TYR A 317 -23.96 -0.55 12.41
CA TYR A 317 -23.28 0.71 12.73
C TYR A 317 -24.14 1.58 13.68
N ASP A 318 -25.44 1.62 13.46
CA ASP A 318 -26.38 2.34 14.34
C ASP A 318 -26.37 1.75 15.75
N GLU A 319 -26.36 0.41 15.87
CA GLU A 319 -26.27 -0.28 17.17
C GLU A 319 -24.99 0.06 17.94
N LEU A 320 -23.87 0.19 17.24
CA LEU A 320 -22.57 0.55 17.82
C LEU A 320 -22.36 2.06 17.97
N GLY A 321 -23.29 2.90 17.50
CA GLY A 321 -23.14 4.36 17.51
C GLY A 321 -22.00 4.87 16.62
N ILE A 322 -21.73 4.18 15.51
CA ILE A 322 -20.66 4.55 14.57
C ILE A 322 -21.18 5.61 13.60
N GLU A 323 -20.58 6.80 13.64
CA GLU A 323 -20.95 7.92 12.78
C GLU A 323 -20.00 8.14 11.60
N ALA A 324 -18.74 7.71 11.76
CA ALA A 324 -17.72 7.79 10.72
C ALA A 324 -16.74 6.61 10.80
N ILE A 325 -16.30 6.14 9.66
CA ILE A 325 -15.31 5.07 9.52
C ILE A 325 -14.15 5.59 8.70
N SER A 326 -13.01 5.72 9.34
CA SER A 326 -11.76 6.08 8.68
C SER A 326 -10.91 4.85 8.41
N TRP A 327 -10.10 4.91 7.35
CA TRP A 327 -9.08 3.91 7.08
C TRP A 327 -7.76 4.58 6.70
N GLY A 328 -6.68 3.88 6.99
CA GLY A 328 -5.36 4.43 6.79
C GLY A 328 -4.25 3.44 7.09
N ALA A 329 -3.07 3.98 7.35
CA ALA A 329 -1.89 3.22 7.76
C ALA A 329 -1.31 3.78 9.05
N ILE A 330 -0.78 2.88 9.87
CA ILE A 330 0.07 3.23 11.00
C ILE A 330 1.47 2.71 10.71
N VAL A 331 2.48 3.59 10.82
CA VAL A 331 3.88 3.21 10.78
C VAL A 331 4.42 3.39 12.19
N LEU A 332 4.90 2.31 12.79
CA LEU A 332 5.54 2.32 14.11
C LEU A 332 7.05 2.15 13.95
N ARG A 333 7.81 2.85 14.76
CA ARG A 333 9.25 2.60 14.93
C ARG A 333 9.57 2.41 16.39
N ARG A 334 10.02 1.21 16.78
CA ARG A 334 10.45 0.98 18.15
C ARG A 334 11.70 1.79 18.46
N ARG A 335 11.62 2.62 19.51
CA ARG A 335 12.73 3.46 19.91
C ARG A 335 12.69 3.76 21.41
N ARG A 336 13.83 3.57 22.08
CA ARG A 336 13.99 3.96 23.48
C ARG A 336 13.99 5.48 23.62
N GLY A 337 13.47 5.97 24.74
CA GLY A 337 13.41 7.39 25.08
C GLY A 337 12.04 8.01 24.82
N GLU A 338 12.01 9.31 24.55
CA GLU A 338 10.78 10.02 24.27
C GLU A 338 10.30 9.72 22.85
N ASN A 339 9.07 9.18 22.74
CA ASN A 339 8.45 8.83 21.49
C ASN A 339 7.52 9.96 21.01
N TRP A 340 7.37 10.04 19.71
CA TRP A 340 6.49 11.01 19.07
C TRP A 340 5.33 10.35 18.32
N VAL A 341 4.23 11.08 18.22
CA VAL A 341 3.09 10.69 17.38
C VAL A 341 2.76 11.84 16.45
N TRP A 342 2.88 11.59 15.15
CA TRP A 342 2.55 12.53 14.10
C TRP A 342 1.40 12.00 13.24
N ALA A 343 0.37 12.82 13.01
CA ALA A 343 -0.84 12.42 12.30
C ALA A 343 -1.09 13.35 11.13
N HIS A 344 -1.36 12.79 9.95
CA HIS A 344 -1.61 13.55 8.74
C HIS A 344 -2.56 12.82 7.78
N SER A 345 -3.23 13.60 6.92
CA SER A 345 -4.11 13.07 5.88
C SER A 345 -3.55 13.44 4.51
N PRO A 346 -2.94 12.50 3.78
CA PRO A 346 -2.53 12.75 2.41
C PRO A 346 -3.69 13.19 1.53
N SER A 347 -3.47 14.22 0.72
CA SER A 347 -4.50 14.82 -0.14
C SER A 347 -4.67 14.13 -1.49
N ALA A 348 -3.83 13.16 -1.82
CA ALA A 348 -3.85 12.50 -3.12
C ALA A 348 -4.83 11.32 -3.15
N GLU A 349 -5.71 11.28 -4.16
CA GLU A 349 -6.62 10.16 -4.39
C GLU A 349 -5.88 8.87 -4.81
N ARG A 350 -4.72 9.00 -5.48
CA ARG A 350 -3.89 7.89 -5.94
C ARG A 350 -2.45 8.11 -5.52
N LEU A 351 -2.02 7.31 -4.55
CA LEU A 351 -0.62 7.32 -4.09
C LEU A 351 0.24 6.48 -5.04
N GLY A 352 1.48 6.92 -5.23
CA GLY A 352 2.53 6.16 -5.92
C GLY A 352 3.50 5.51 -4.93
N PRO A 353 4.66 5.00 -5.39
CA PRO A 353 5.72 4.53 -4.52
C PRO A 353 6.12 5.61 -3.51
N ALA A 354 5.88 5.36 -2.22
CA ALA A 354 6.00 6.34 -1.14
C ALA A 354 7.03 5.96 -0.06
N SER A 355 7.69 4.81 -0.19
CA SER A 355 8.68 4.31 0.77
C SER A 355 9.74 5.35 1.16
N GLY A 356 10.35 6.03 0.17
CA GLY A 356 11.32 7.09 0.43
C GLY A 356 10.71 8.33 1.12
N HIS A 357 9.47 8.69 0.77
CA HIS A 357 8.79 9.80 1.44
C HIS A 357 8.44 9.46 2.90
N VAL A 358 7.92 8.26 3.18
CA VAL A 358 7.65 7.80 4.55
C VAL A 358 8.94 7.78 5.38
N GLN A 359 10.07 7.36 4.80
CA GLN A 359 11.37 7.43 5.47
C GLN A 359 11.75 8.87 5.79
N ARG A 360 11.63 9.81 4.84
CA ARG A 360 11.90 11.24 5.09
C ARG A 360 11.02 11.83 6.19
N LEU A 361 9.74 11.43 6.28
CA LEU A 361 8.88 11.88 7.37
C LEU A 361 9.39 11.43 8.74
N VAL A 362 9.84 10.18 8.83
CA VAL A 362 10.45 9.65 10.08
C VAL A 362 11.72 10.43 10.42
N ASP A 363 12.59 10.65 9.44
CA ASP A 363 13.86 11.35 9.64
C ASP A 363 13.65 12.84 9.96
N ALA A 364 12.65 13.48 9.35
CA ALA A 364 12.26 14.86 9.62
C ALA A 364 11.80 15.05 11.07
N GLN A 365 10.99 14.13 11.59
CA GLN A 365 10.54 14.16 12.97
C GLN A 365 11.73 14.04 13.95
N ASP A 366 12.71 13.20 13.66
CA ASP A 366 13.92 13.10 14.47
C ASP A 366 14.78 14.36 14.38
N ARG A 367 15.00 14.86 13.16
CA ARG A 367 15.77 16.08 12.92
C ARG A 367 15.18 17.27 13.69
N LEU A 368 13.88 17.54 13.52
CA LEU A 368 13.22 18.67 14.16
C LEU A 368 13.25 18.60 15.69
N ARG A 369 13.19 17.39 16.28
CA ARG A 369 13.33 17.21 17.73
C ARG A 369 14.76 17.34 18.21
N ALA A 370 15.73 16.83 17.47
CA ALA A 370 17.15 16.98 17.78
C ALA A 370 17.60 18.43 17.70
N LEU A 371 17.04 19.22 16.78
CA LEU A 371 17.32 20.64 16.65
C LEU A 371 16.80 21.45 17.84
N GLY A 372 15.69 21.05 18.46
CA GLY A 372 15.13 21.65 19.67
C GLY A 372 14.55 23.04 19.49
N ASP A 373 15.27 23.96 18.83
CA ASP A 373 14.86 25.33 18.57
C ASP A 373 15.11 25.76 17.11
N ASP A 374 14.60 26.94 16.77
CA ASP A 374 14.71 27.50 15.42
C ASP A 374 16.15 27.93 15.06
N ARG A 375 17.01 28.12 16.07
CA ARG A 375 18.42 28.54 15.84
C ARG A 375 19.20 27.43 15.14
N ALA A 376 18.99 26.17 15.55
CA ALA A 376 19.64 25.04 14.93
C ALA A 376 19.08 24.76 13.51
N LEU A 377 17.79 25.09 13.25
CA LEU A 377 17.23 25.04 11.91
C LEU A 377 17.87 26.08 10.99
N LEU A 378 18.18 27.29 11.51
CA LEU A 378 18.87 28.33 10.76
C LEU A 378 20.30 27.94 10.33
N ASP A 379 20.95 27.10 11.12
CA ASP A 379 22.31 26.64 10.83
C ASP A 379 22.34 25.37 9.93
N ALA A 380 21.17 24.85 9.56
CA ALA A 380 21.04 23.71 8.64
C ALA A 380 21.12 24.13 7.17
N ALA A 381 21.82 23.36 6.35
CA ALA A 381 21.72 23.44 4.90
C ALA A 381 20.52 22.59 4.46
N LEU A 382 19.62 23.19 3.67
CA LEU A 382 18.39 22.57 3.23
C LEU A 382 18.26 22.62 1.71
N ALA A 383 17.70 21.57 1.12
CA ALA A 383 17.36 21.51 -0.30
C ALA A 383 15.93 21.00 -0.51
N LEU A 384 15.30 21.45 -1.59
CA LEU A 384 14.04 20.88 -2.05
C LEU A 384 14.28 19.47 -2.60
N VAL A 385 13.48 18.50 -2.15
CA VAL A 385 13.57 17.14 -2.69
C VAL A 385 13.23 17.12 -4.18
N PRO A 386 13.81 16.21 -4.97
CA PRO A 386 13.43 16.01 -6.37
C PRO A 386 11.94 15.67 -6.52
N GLY A 387 11.35 15.99 -7.67
CA GLY A 387 9.94 15.65 -7.92
C GLY A 387 8.94 16.59 -7.24
N HIS A 388 9.30 17.83 -7.00
CA HIS A 388 8.38 18.88 -6.57
C HIS A 388 7.92 19.73 -7.76
N ARG A 389 6.80 20.46 -7.57
CA ARG A 389 6.27 21.47 -8.50
C ARG A 389 5.61 22.59 -7.73
N LEU A 390 5.86 23.83 -8.16
CA LEU A 390 5.13 25.01 -7.71
C LEU A 390 4.11 25.42 -8.76
N ASP A 391 2.83 25.43 -8.40
CA ASP A 391 1.73 25.94 -9.21
C ASP A 391 1.32 27.32 -8.68
N GLN A 392 1.27 28.33 -9.54
CA GLN A 392 0.86 29.69 -9.16
C GLN A 392 -0.42 30.09 -9.90
N THR A 393 -1.36 30.64 -9.15
CA THR A 393 -2.54 31.31 -9.71
C THR A 393 -2.23 32.78 -9.81
N VAL A 394 -2.28 33.30 -11.04
CA VAL A 394 -1.99 34.70 -11.34
C VAL A 394 -3.26 35.38 -11.79
N VAL A 395 -3.55 36.55 -11.23
CA VAL A 395 -4.67 37.44 -11.61
C VAL A 395 -4.12 38.68 -12.30
N LEU A 396 -4.70 39.02 -13.46
CA LEU A 396 -4.34 40.24 -14.19
C LEU A 396 -5.23 41.39 -13.72
N ARG A 397 -4.64 42.38 -13.08
CA ARG A 397 -5.34 43.61 -12.62
C ARG A 397 -4.67 44.88 -13.15
N GLY A 398 -5.39 45.64 -13.92
CA GLY A 398 -4.91 46.95 -14.39
C GLY A 398 -3.67 46.91 -15.30
N GLY A 399 -3.32 45.73 -15.83
CA GLY A 399 -2.12 45.55 -16.65
C GLY A 399 -0.96 44.89 -15.88
N ASP A 400 -1.10 44.70 -14.58
CA ASP A 400 -0.11 44.03 -13.73
C ASP A 400 -0.49 42.58 -13.44
N GLU A 401 0.52 41.74 -13.23
CA GLU A 401 0.39 40.35 -12.81
C GLU A 401 0.50 40.25 -11.28
N GLU A 402 -0.56 39.79 -10.62
CA GLU A 402 -0.59 39.58 -9.17
C GLU A 402 -0.71 38.08 -8.87
N VAL A 403 0.24 37.51 -8.11
CA VAL A 403 0.15 36.12 -7.66
C VAL A 403 -0.84 36.05 -6.50
N GLU A 404 -1.99 35.43 -6.74
CA GLU A 404 -3.06 35.26 -5.76
C GLU A 404 -2.81 34.06 -4.84
N ALA A 405 -2.25 32.96 -5.37
CA ALA A 405 -1.94 31.76 -4.62
C ALA A 405 -0.74 31.01 -5.21
N SER A 406 0.05 30.41 -4.35
CA SER A 406 1.15 29.50 -4.72
C SER A 406 0.97 28.18 -3.99
N LEU A 407 0.97 27.06 -4.72
CA LEU A 407 0.77 25.72 -4.20
C LEU A 407 1.97 24.85 -4.54
N LEU A 408 2.76 24.49 -3.53
CA LEU A 408 3.88 23.57 -3.66
C LEU A 408 3.37 22.13 -3.53
N ARG A 409 3.76 21.26 -4.48
CA ARG A 409 3.31 19.85 -4.52
C ARG A 409 4.48 18.92 -4.68
N LEU A 410 4.40 17.75 -4.02
CA LEU A 410 5.20 16.58 -4.36
C LEU A 410 4.49 15.79 -5.47
N LEU A 411 5.21 15.46 -6.53
CA LEU A 411 4.69 14.69 -7.67
C LEU A 411 4.69 13.18 -7.39
N ASP A 412 5.50 12.74 -6.44
CA ASP A 412 5.70 11.36 -6.04
C ASP A 412 5.39 11.13 -4.55
N GLY A 413 5.39 9.87 -4.14
CA GLY A 413 5.19 9.48 -2.75
C GLY A 413 3.76 9.70 -2.27
N LEU A 414 3.61 10.34 -1.11
CA LEU A 414 2.31 10.68 -0.51
C LEU A 414 1.65 11.87 -1.20
N ARG A 415 2.33 12.52 -2.15
CA ARG A 415 1.86 13.64 -2.95
C ARG A 415 1.28 14.78 -2.12
N PHE A 416 1.97 15.11 -1.05
CA PHE A 416 1.59 16.25 -0.22
C PHE A 416 1.56 17.53 -1.03
N GLN A 417 0.70 18.42 -0.60
CA GLN A 417 0.60 19.77 -1.16
C GLN A 417 0.43 20.77 -0.02
N VAL A 418 1.06 21.92 -0.16
CA VAL A 418 1.01 22.99 0.83
C VAL A 418 0.94 24.34 0.12
N GLN A 419 0.07 25.20 0.63
CA GLN A 419 0.03 26.58 0.18
C GLN A 419 1.22 27.34 0.77
N VAL A 420 1.98 28.01 -0.07
CA VAL A 420 3.15 28.81 0.32
C VAL A 420 2.91 30.27 -0.04
N ASP A 421 3.41 31.18 0.78
CA ASP A 421 3.38 32.61 0.50
C ASP A 421 4.57 33.05 -0.36
N GLY A 422 4.56 34.32 -0.77
CA GLY A 422 5.63 34.93 -1.57
C GLY A 422 7.00 34.82 -0.90
N PRO A 423 7.13 35.25 0.36
CA PRO A 423 8.36 35.11 1.16
C PRO A 423 8.91 33.67 1.18
N THR A 424 8.09 32.70 1.51
CA THR A 424 8.48 31.29 1.51
C THR A 424 8.91 30.83 0.10
N THR A 425 8.16 31.22 -0.94
CA THR A 425 8.52 30.90 -2.34
C THR A 425 9.89 31.46 -2.71
N ARG A 426 10.19 32.69 -2.30
CA ARG A 426 11.51 33.31 -2.52
C ARG A 426 12.63 32.50 -1.84
N VAL A 427 12.47 32.17 -0.57
CA VAL A 427 13.44 31.35 0.16
C VAL A 427 13.65 30.01 -0.55
N LEU A 428 12.58 29.31 -0.94
CA LEU A 428 12.67 28.02 -1.62
C LEU A 428 13.47 28.08 -2.93
N SER A 429 13.39 29.19 -3.65
CA SER A 429 14.14 29.39 -4.91
C SER A 429 15.66 29.56 -4.71
N LEU A 430 16.10 29.85 -3.50
CA LEU A 430 17.50 30.09 -3.14
C LEU A 430 18.15 28.92 -2.40
N LEU A 431 17.34 27.92 -1.95
CA LEU A 431 17.86 26.72 -1.26
C LEU A 431 18.65 25.86 -2.25
N ASP A 432 19.90 25.59 -1.92
CA ASP A 432 20.84 24.82 -2.76
C ASP A 432 21.40 23.57 -2.04
N GLY A 433 21.12 23.41 -0.75
CA GLY A 433 21.64 22.30 0.06
C GLY A 433 23.09 22.47 0.53
N GLU A 434 23.73 23.60 0.21
CA GLU A 434 25.14 23.89 0.55
C GLU A 434 25.24 25.01 1.59
N ARG A 435 24.48 26.08 1.39
CA ARG A 435 24.42 27.24 2.30
C ARG A 435 23.47 27.01 3.45
N THR A 436 23.77 27.64 4.59
CA THR A 436 22.85 27.57 5.73
C THR A 436 21.54 28.30 5.44
N LEU A 437 20.46 27.88 6.08
CA LEU A 437 19.17 28.58 5.95
C LEU A 437 19.31 30.06 6.38
N ARG A 438 20.19 30.37 7.33
CA ARG A 438 20.51 31.74 7.75
C ARG A 438 21.01 32.58 6.57
N ASP A 439 22.03 32.10 5.86
CA ASP A 439 22.62 32.82 4.71
C ASP A 439 21.58 33.04 3.60
N VAL A 440 20.76 32.01 3.36
CA VAL A 440 19.65 32.07 2.38
C VAL A 440 18.60 33.09 2.78
N LEU A 441 18.22 33.17 4.06
CA LEU A 441 17.25 34.15 4.57
C LEU A 441 17.80 35.57 4.52
N GLU A 442 19.09 35.79 4.80
CA GLU A 442 19.73 37.08 4.67
C GLU A 442 19.71 37.57 3.22
N GLU A 443 20.03 36.70 2.25
CA GLU A 443 19.96 37.03 0.84
C GLU A 443 18.50 37.31 0.39
N ALA A 444 17.56 36.43 0.78
CA ALA A 444 16.13 36.62 0.45
C ALA A 444 15.60 37.95 1.00
N SER A 445 15.96 38.33 2.22
CA SER A 445 15.55 39.61 2.84
C SER A 445 16.14 40.84 2.12
N ALA A 446 17.35 40.71 1.56
CA ALA A 446 17.98 41.77 0.76
C ALA A 446 17.28 41.94 -0.60
N LEU A 447 16.72 40.85 -1.17
CA LEU A 447 16.02 40.88 -2.44
C LEU A 447 14.54 41.28 -2.31
N GLU A 448 13.92 41.05 -1.17
CA GLU A 448 12.48 41.30 -0.93
C GLU A 448 12.30 42.09 0.37
N PRO A 449 12.21 43.46 0.28
CA PRO A 449 12.00 44.29 1.46
C PRO A 449 10.67 43.95 2.15
N GLY A 450 10.74 43.50 3.41
CA GLY A 450 9.56 43.06 4.20
C GLY A 450 9.54 41.56 4.54
N LEU A 451 10.42 40.76 3.94
CA LEU A 451 10.64 39.40 4.35
C LEU A 451 11.47 39.43 5.64
N THR A 452 10.90 38.90 6.73
CA THR A 452 11.66 38.70 7.97
C THR A 452 11.99 37.22 8.13
N PRO A 453 13.16 36.89 8.67
CA PRO A 453 13.53 35.47 8.92
C PRO A 453 12.46 34.72 9.73
N GLU A 454 11.87 35.36 10.73
CA GLU A 454 10.85 34.79 11.60
C GLU A 454 9.56 34.42 10.84
N ALA A 455 9.17 35.25 9.85
CA ALA A 455 7.97 34.99 9.05
C ALA A 455 8.12 33.76 8.15
N ALA A 456 9.33 33.51 7.63
CA ALA A 456 9.60 32.35 6.76
C ALA A 456 9.86 31.05 7.55
N LEU A 457 10.40 31.12 8.78
CA LEU A 457 10.79 29.94 9.55
C LEU A 457 9.64 28.95 9.79
N GLY A 458 8.45 29.45 10.11
CA GLY A 458 7.26 28.60 10.30
C GLY A 458 6.91 27.77 9.07
N GLY A 459 6.92 28.40 7.90
CA GLY A 459 6.68 27.73 6.61
C GLY A 459 7.79 26.72 6.27
N ILE A 460 9.05 27.08 6.48
CA ILE A 460 10.19 26.19 6.25
C ILE A 460 10.13 24.97 7.18
N ARG A 461 9.83 25.15 8.47
CA ARG A 461 9.65 24.07 9.43
C ARG A 461 8.56 23.10 8.98
N GLN A 462 7.41 23.61 8.56
CA GLN A 462 6.31 22.82 8.02
C GLN A 462 6.74 22.02 6.78
N LEU A 463 7.53 22.62 5.90
CA LEU A 463 8.04 21.94 4.70
C LEU A 463 9.03 20.82 5.03
N VAL A 464 9.86 20.99 6.06
CA VAL A 464 10.70 19.90 6.60
C VAL A 464 9.82 18.81 7.18
N GLU A 465 8.82 19.14 8.01
CA GLU A 465 7.87 18.16 8.58
C GLU A 465 7.16 17.31 7.53
N LEU A 466 6.79 17.93 6.41
CA LEU A 466 6.08 17.28 5.31
C LEU A 466 7.02 16.59 4.29
N GLY A 467 8.33 16.61 4.52
CA GLY A 467 9.32 15.95 3.68
C GLY A 467 9.52 16.60 2.30
N PHE A 468 9.24 17.91 2.17
CA PHE A 468 9.59 18.72 1.00
C PHE A 468 11.06 19.17 1.03
N LEU A 469 11.62 19.33 2.23
CA LEU A 469 13.00 19.74 2.44
C LEU A 469 13.80 18.65 3.17
N GLU A 470 15.02 18.44 2.73
CA GLU A 470 16.00 17.52 3.31
C GLU A 470 17.33 18.18 3.55
#